data_58633e19712847e8c5fca08c003c7642
#
_entry.id   58633e19712847e8c5fca08c003c7642
#
_cell.length_a   1.000
_cell.length_b   1.000
_cell.length_c   1.000
_cell.angle_alpha   90.00
_cell.angle_beta   90.00
_cell.angle_gamma   90.00
#
_symmetry.space_group_name_H-M   'P 1'
#
loop_
_entity.id
_entity.type
_entity.pdbx_description
1 polymer ?
#
loop_
_entity_poly.entity_id
_entity_poly.type
_entity_poly.pdbx_seq_one_letter_code
_entity_poly.pdbx_strand_id
1 'polypeptide(L)'
;PGPMTGPGTNTYVVGETDLVVVDPGPAEPSHVEAILDCVGDQLKFIACTHTHPDHSPAAARLAEATGATLIGRVTADDQHQDLTFQPAVQIEDDDSISGDGWTLRAIRTPGHVDNHVCFLLEEEGMVFAGDHIMNGSTVVIVPPGGNMADYIASLTRLLDYDVKVVAPGHGELIPDCRGEVEKLVRHRLMREAKVASALDSVP
;
A
#
# COMPACT_ATOMS: atom_id res chain seq x y z
N PRO A 1 12.99 -10.62 0.03
CA PRO A 1 13.03 -10.93 -1.40
C PRO A 1 12.37 -12.28 -1.72
N GLY A 2 11.57 -12.35 -2.76
CA GLY A 2 10.85 -13.54 -3.12
C GLY A 2 10.24 -13.49 -4.52
N PRO A 3 9.63 -14.61 -4.98
CA PRO A 3 9.03 -14.65 -6.32
C PRO A 3 7.91 -13.62 -6.53
N MET A 4 7.25 -13.20 -5.45
CA MET A 4 6.14 -12.25 -5.50
C MET A 4 6.55 -10.82 -5.17
N THR A 5 7.60 -10.65 -4.36
CA THR A 5 8.07 -9.36 -3.84
C THR A 5 9.34 -8.87 -4.54
N GLY A 6 9.91 -9.65 -5.46
CA GLY A 6 11.15 -9.30 -6.15
C GLY A 6 12.30 -9.03 -5.17
N PRO A 7 12.95 -7.85 -5.22
CA PRO A 7 14.04 -7.51 -4.29
C PRO A 7 13.56 -7.27 -2.85
N GLY A 8 12.27 -7.09 -2.61
CA GLY A 8 11.67 -6.85 -1.30
C GLY A 8 10.55 -5.83 -1.37
N THR A 9 10.03 -5.46 -0.19
CA THR A 9 9.05 -4.39 -0.03
C THR A 9 9.75 -3.05 0.12
N ASN A 10 9.25 -2.03 -0.54
CA ASN A 10 9.73 -0.67 -0.39
C ASN A 10 9.17 -0.05 0.89
N THR A 11 10.05 0.46 1.74
CA THR A 11 9.71 1.31 2.86
C THR A 11 10.01 2.75 2.46
N TYR A 12 9.05 3.65 2.68
CA TYR A 12 9.21 5.07 2.35
C TYR A 12 9.27 5.91 3.62
N VAL A 13 10.13 6.94 3.61
CA VAL A 13 10.22 7.94 4.68
C VAL A 13 9.89 9.29 4.07
N VAL A 14 8.94 10.01 4.67
CA VAL A 14 8.45 11.31 4.19
C VAL A 14 8.61 12.35 5.28
N GLY A 15 9.02 13.55 4.88
CA GLY A 15 9.25 14.70 5.77
C GLY A 15 10.72 14.98 6.04
N GLU A 16 10.98 16.09 6.76
CA GLU A 16 12.33 16.50 7.20
C GLU A 16 12.45 16.55 8.72
N THR A 17 11.40 16.97 9.43
CA THR A 17 11.38 17.12 10.89
C THR A 17 10.32 16.28 11.57
N ASP A 18 9.08 16.30 11.07
CA ASP A 18 8.01 15.41 11.52
C ASP A 18 7.88 14.28 10.49
N LEU A 19 8.54 13.16 10.75
CA LEU A 19 8.63 12.08 9.77
C LEU A 19 7.44 11.12 9.85
N VAL A 20 7.06 10.58 8.71
CA VAL A 20 6.22 9.39 8.60
C VAL A 20 6.95 8.29 7.83
N VAL A 21 6.85 7.07 8.33
CA VAL A 21 7.27 5.86 7.63
C VAL A 21 6.03 5.22 7.01
N VAL A 22 6.08 4.90 5.72
CA VAL A 22 5.02 4.16 5.02
C VAL A 22 5.53 2.76 4.70
N ASP A 23 4.75 1.75 5.06
CA ASP A 23 5.04 0.33 4.92
C ASP A 23 6.42 -0.06 5.47
N PRO A 24 6.57 -0.16 6.78
CA PRO A 24 7.87 -0.44 7.41
C PRO A 24 8.41 -1.84 7.12
N GLY A 25 7.63 -2.72 6.48
CA GLY A 25 8.06 -4.03 6.05
C GLY A 25 8.12 -5.10 7.15
N PRO A 26 8.84 -6.20 6.88
CA PRO A 26 8.98 -7.29 7.84
C PRO A 26 9.82 -6.88 9.06
N ALA A 27 9.57 -7.53 10.21
CA ALA A 27 10.25 -7.24 11.48
C ALA A 27 11.69 -7.79 11.55
N GLU A 28 12.44 -7.72 10.45
CA GLU A 28 13.85 -8.13 10.39
C GLU A 28 14.71 -7.15 11.21
N PRO A 29 15.51 -7.61 12.18
CA PRO A 29 16.23 -6.72 13.07
C PRO A 29 17.09 -5.66 12.37
N SER A 30 17.85 -6.06 11.35
CA SER A 30 18.71 -5.14 10.60
C SER A 30 17.94 -4.10 9.80
N HIS A 31 16.73 -4.44 9.33
CA HIS A 31 15.87 -3.51 8.62
C HIS A 31 15.24 -2.49 9.59
N VAL A 32 14.77 -2.97 10.75
CA VAL A 32 14.24 -2.10 11.81
C VAL A 32 15.32 -1.12 12.30
N GLU A 33 16.55 -1.62 12.53
CA GLU A 33 17.70 -0.76 12.92
C GLU A 33 17.98 0.29 11.84
N ALA A 34 18.00 -0.08 10.56
CA ALA A 34 18.22 0.86 9.46
C ALA A 34 17.14 1.96 9.38
N ILE A 35 15.87 1.62 9.64
CA ILE A 35 14.80 2.61 9.72
C ILE A 35 15.03 3.54 10.91
N LEU A 36 15.32 3.00 12.11
CA LEU A 36 15.57 3.79 13.32
C LEU A 36 16.76 4.75 13.15
N ASP A 37 17.84 4.28 12.52
CA ASP A 37 19.01 5.11 12.21
C ASP A 37 18.66 6.25 11.22
N CYS A 38 17.75 5.98 10.27
CA CYS A 38 17.29 6.97 9.29
C CYS A 38 16.38 8.04 9.93
N VAL A 39 15.43 7.64 10.78
CA VAL A 39 14.40 8.56 11.29
C VAL A 39 14.78 9.27 12.59
N GLY A 40 15.69 8.71 13.37
CA GLY A 40 16.10 9.25 14.68
C GLY A 40 14.89 9.52 15.59
N ASP A 41 14.92 10.67 16.27
CA ASP A 41 13.85 11.10 17.20
C ASP A 41 12.69 11.84 16.48
N GLN A 42 12.70 11.87 15.13
CA GLN A 42 11.76 12.69 14.34
C GLN A 42 10.54 11.92 13.86
N LEU A 43 10.48 10.60 14.09
CA LEU A 43 9.35 9.77 13.64
C LEU A 43 8.07 10.08 14.45
N LYS A 44 7.02 10.54 13.76
CA LYS A 44 5.73 10.87 14.35
C LYS A 44 4.67 9.83 14.03
N PHE A 45 4.69 9.32 12.81
CA PHE A 45 3.68 8.41 12.30
C PHE A 45 4.30 7.22 11.59
N ILE A 46 3.61 6.08 11.67
CA ILE A 46 3.88 4.89 10.88
C ILE A 46 2.58 4.51 10.20
N ALA A 47 2.51 4.64 8.88
CA ALA A 47 1.34 4.36 8.07
C ALA A 47 1.53 3.04 7.34
N CYS A 48 0.57 2.11 7.46
CA CYS A 48 0.59 0.87 6.70
C CYS A 48 -0.54 0.85 5.68
N THR A 49 -0.18 0.53 4.43
CA THR A 49 -1.17 0.43 3.34
C THR A 49 -2.12 -0.73 3.56
N HIS A 50 -1.62 -1.82 4.07
CA HIS A 50 -2.38 -3.01 4.46
C HIS A 50 -1.56 -3.90 5.42
N THR A 51 -2.14 -5.01 5.87
CA THR A 51 -1.56 -5.83 6.95
C THR A 51 -0.99 -7.16 6.47
N HIS A 52 -0.47 -7.26 5.25
CA HIS A 52 0.29 -8.44 4.86
C HIS A 52 1.67 -8.48 5.56
N PRO A 53 2.24 -9.70 5.74
CA PRO A 53 3.46 -9.92 6.54
C PRO A 53 4.72 -9.24 6.01
N ASP A 54 4.71 -8.75 4.80
CA ASP A 54 5.83 -8.03 4.21
C ASP A 54 5.67 -6.51 4.23
N HIS A 55 4.54 -5.97 4.77
CA HIS A 55 4.28 -4.53 4.88
C HIS A 55 4.25 -3.99 6.31
N SER A 56 3.60 -4.67 7.25
CA SER A 56 3.27 -4.09 8.55
C SER A 56 4.07 -4.60 9.77
N PRO A 57 4.70 -5.78 9.79
CA PRO A 57 5.20 -6.37 11.05
C PRO A 57 6.26 -5.53 11.80
N ALA A 58 7.05 -4.73 11.09
CA ALA A 58 8.03 -3.85 11.76
C ALA A 58 7.37 -2.67 12.49
N ALA A 59 6.11 -2.34 12.18
CA ALA A 59 5.41 -1.17 12.71
C ALA A 59 5.32 -1.16 14.24
N ALA A 60 4.95 -2.30 14.85
CA ALA A 60 4.83 -2.39 16.31
C ALA A 60 6.16 -2.12 17.03
N ARG A 61 7.26 -2.68 16.51
CA ARG A 61 8.61 -2.49 17.07
C ARG A 61 9.11 -1.05 16.93
N LEU A 62 8.85 -0.43 15.78
CA LEU A 62 9.19 0.96 15.54
C LEU A 62 8.39 1.89 16.47
N ALA A 63 7.08 1.65 16.62
CA ALA A 63 6.23 2.42 17.52
C ALA A 63 6.67 2.28 18.99
N GLU A 64 7.05 1.08 19.44
CA GLU A 64 7.59 0.85 20.77
C GLU A 64 8.89 1.64 20.99
N ALA A 65 9.78 1.67 20.00
CA ALA A 65 11.08 2.34 20.12
C ALA A 65 11.00 3.86 20.05
N THR A 66 10.04 4.43 19.30
CA THR A 66 10.00 5.87 18.97
C THR A 66 8.82 6.61 19.59
N GLY A 67 7.77 5.89 20.01
CA GLY A 67 6.50 6.48 20.43
C GLY A 67 5.64 6.98 19.26
N ALA A 68 5.98 6.65 18.00
CA ALA A 68 5.23 7.04 16.82
C ALA A 68 3.82 6.43 16.80
N THR A 69 2.88 7.18 16.25
CA THR A 69 1.47 6.76 16.12
C THR A 69 1.28 5.83 14.93
N LEU A 70 0.72 4.64 15.17
CA LEU A 70 0.36 3.68 14.11
C LEU A 70 -0.95 4.10 13.43
N ILE A 71 -0.93 4.12 12.11
CA ILE A 71 -2.04 4.52 11.25
C ILE A 71 -2.25 3.49 10.15
N GLY A 72 -3.49 3.09 9.96
CA GLY A 72 -3.85 2.11 8.93
C GLY A 72 -5.20 1.49 9.22
N ARG A 73 -5.48 0.38 8.59
CA ARG A 73 -6.72 -0.38 8.78
C ARG A 73 -6.41 -1.84 9.08
N VAL A 74 -7.25 -2.44 9.89
CA VAL A 74 -7.23 -3.89 10.12
C VAL A 74 -8.41 -4.55 9.41
N THR A 75 -8.28 -5.85 9.16
CA THR A 75 -9.33 -6.69 8.61
C THR A 75 -9.44 -7.99 9.40
N ALA A 76 -10.47 -8.80 9.11
CA ALA A 76 -10.57 -10.13 9.66
C ALA A 76 -9.37 -10.99 9.21
N ASP A 77 -8.92 -11.86 10.09
CA ASP A 77 -7.83 -12.80 9.77
C ASP A 77 -8.29 -13.80 8.69
N ASP A 78 -7.58 -13.75 7.56
CA ASP A 78 -7.71 -14.70 6.44
C ASP A 78 -6.51 -15.66 6.36
N GLN A 79 -5.72 -15.75 7.44
CA GLN A 79 -4.46 -16.50 7.59
C GLN A 79 -3.26 -15.82 6.88
N HIS A 80 -3.43 -14.62 6.36
CA HIS A 80 -2.38 -13.86 5.68
C HIS A 80 -2.16 -12.47 6.30
N GLN A 81 -2.91 -12.12 7.36
CA GLN A 81 -2.81 -10.82 8.01
C GLN A 81 -1.80 -10.82 9.15
N ASP A 82 -1.07 -9.72 9.28
CA ASP A 82 -0.29 -9.43 10.48
C ASP A 82 -1.20 -8.97 11.62
N LEU A 83 -1.46 -9.87 12.57
CA LEU A 83 -2.30 -9.60 13.72
C LEU A 83 -1.59 -8.78 14.82
N THR A 84 -0.29 -8.51 14.66
CA THR A 84 0.47 -7.67 15.60
C THR A 84 0.25 -6.18 15.31
N PHE A 85 -0.20 -5.82 14.12
CA PHE A 85 -0.50 -4.44 13.78
C PHE A 85 -1.77 -3.95 14.45
N GLN A 86 -1.61 -3.02 15.40
CA GLN A 86 -2.70 -2.44 16.19
C GLN A 86 -2.69 -0.92 16.02
N PRO A 87 -3.36 -0.37 15.00
CA PRO A 87 -3.33 1.05 14.73
C PRO A 87 -4.05 1.83 15.83
N ALA A 88 -3.40 2.90 16.31
CA ALA A 88 -4.02 3.85 17.23
C ALA A 88 -5.12 4.67 16.52
N VAL A 89 -4.97 4.85 15.20
CA VAL A 89 -5.95 5.51 14.33
C VAL A 89 -6.30 4.57 13.18
N GLN A 90 -7.54 4.09 13.16
CA GLN A 90 -8.11 3.46 11.97
C GLN A 90 -8.51 4.55 10.99
N ILE A 91 -7.70 4.70 9.94
CA ILE A 91 -7.90 5.76 8.96
C ILE A 91 -9.06 5.42 8.03
N GLU A 92 -9.91 6.41 7.76
CA GLU A 92 -11.02 6.26 6.83
C GLU A 92 -10.69 6.93 5.49
N ASP A 93 -11.59 6.75 4.55
CA ASP A 93 -11.45 7.31 3.22
C ASP A 93 -11.45 8.85 3.25
N ASP A 94 -10.52 9.47 2.52
CA ASP A 94 -10.29 10.93 2.50
C ASP A 94 -9.80 11.54 3.82
N ASP A 95 -9.57 10.75 4.88
CA ASP A 95 -8.85 11.23 6.05
C ASP A 95 -7.42 11.63 5.68
N SER A 96 -6.85 12.55 6.44
CA SER A 96 -5.45 12.95 6.25
C SER A 96 -4.69 13.08 7.57
N ILE A 97 -3.40 12.80 7.49
CA ILE A 97 -2.41 13.14 8.50
C ILE A 97 -1.39 14.09 7.90
N SER A 98 -0.81 14.95 8.72
CA SER A 98 0.17 15.91 8.26
C SER A 98 1.31 16.12 9.24
N GLY A 99 2.44 16.51 8.73
CA GLY A 99 3.61 16.99 9.45
C GLY A 99 4.09 18.31 8.87
N ASP A 100 5.33 18.67 9.19
CA ASP A 100 5.93 19.90 8.68
C ASP A 100 6.22 19.76 7.18
N GLY A 101 5.42 20.46 6.37
CA GLY A 101 5.59 20.53 4.92
C GLY A 101 5.05 19.34 4.12
N TRP A 102 4.29 18.43 4.72
CA TRP A 102 3.68 17.31 4.01
C TRP A 102 2.28 16.96 4.54
N THR A 103 1.45 16.45 3.65
CA THR A 103 0.11 15.90 3.93
C THR A 103 -0.07 14.57 3.23
N LEU A 104 -0.38 13.51 3.97
CA LEU A 104 -0.80 12.22 3.44
C LEU A 104 -2.31 12.08 3.55
N ARG A 105 -3.00 12.03 2.40
CA ARG A 105 -4.42 11.71 2.29
C ARG A 105 -4.61 10.23 2.07
N ALA A 106 -5.47 9.62 2.84
CA ALA A 106 -5.86 8.22 2.68
C ALA A 106 -6.89 8.07 1.57
N ILE A 107 -6.65 7.13 0.66
CA ILE A 107 -7.58 6.75 -0.41
C ILE A 107 -7.85 5.26 -0.22
N ARG A 108 -9.07 4.89 0.14
CA ARG A 108 -9.43 3.49 0.27
C ARG A 108 -9.40 2.80 -1.10
N THR A 109 -8.60 1.72 -1.18
CA THR A 109 -8.38 0.97 -2.41
C THR A 109 -8.53 -0.55 -2.19
N PRO A 110 -9.71 -1.02 -1.74
CA PRO A 110 -9.94 -2.45 -1.58
C PRO A 110 -9.78 -3.17 -2.91
N GLY A 111 -9.43 -4.44 -2.85
CA GLY A 111 -9.30 -5.29 -4.04
C GLY A 111 -8.20 -6.32 -3.95
N HIS A 112 -6.95 -5.93 -3.66
CA HIS A 112 -5.89 -6.86 -3.27
C HIS A 112 -6.26 -7.52 -1.93
N VAL A 113 -6.62 -6.69 -0.96
CA VAL A 113 -7.23 -7.05 0.32
C VAL A 113 -8.20 -5.93 0.73
N ASP A 114 -9.17 -6.23 1.59
CA ASP A 114 -10.28 -5.30 1.88
C ASP A 114 -9.87 -4.10 2.75
N ASN A 115 -8.81 -4.22 3.55
CA ASN A 115 -8.28 -3.15 4.40
C ASN A 115 -7.27 -2.24 3.68
N HIS A 116 -7.04 -2.43 2.38
CA HIS A 116 -6.04 -1.68 1.64
C HIS A 116 -6.36 -0.19 1.54
N VAL A 117 -5.33 0.63 1.76
CA VAL A 117 -5.35 2.10 1.64
C VAL A 117 -4.10 2.55 0.87
N CYS A 118 -4.28 3.36 -0.15
CA CYS A 118 -3.19 4.14 -0.72
C CYS A 118 -3.04 5.46 0.05
N PHE A 119 -1.83 5.99 0.16
CA PHE A 119 -1.57 7.30 0.77
C PHE A 119 -1.06 8.27 -0.29
N LEU A 120 -1.80 9.34 -0.54
CA LEU A 120 -1.42 10.40 -1.46
C LEU A 120 -0.64 11.49 -0.71
N LEU A 121 0.62 11.70 -1.07
CA LEU A 121 1.40 12.88 -0.69
C LEU A 121 0.97 14.04 -1.57
N GLU A 122 0.15 14.94 -1.01
CA GLU A 122 -0.54 15.98 -1.78
C GLU A 122 0.43 16.95 -2.46
N GLU A 123 1.48 17.37 -1.77
CA GLU A 123 2.44 18.36 -2.23
C GLU A 123 3.21 17.90 -3.48
N GLU A 124 3.48 16.60 -3.58
CA GLU A 124 4.25 16.01 -4.69
C GLU A 124 3.35 15.36 -5.76
N GLY A 125 2.07 15.13 -5.46
CA GLY A 125 1.18 14.31 -6.29
C GLY A 125 1.69 12.88 -6.40
N MET A 126 2.30 12.34 -5.34
CA MET A 126 2.85 11.00 -5.29
C MET A 126 1.95 10.09 -4.44
N VAL A 127 1.54 8.94 -4.97
CA VAL A 127 0.75 7.96 -4.22
C VAL A 127 1.62 6.77 -3.80
N PHE A 128 1.68 6.49 -2.50
CA PHE A 128 2.20 5.24 -1.94
C PHE A 128 1.11 4.18 -2.11
N ALA A 129 1.32 3.30 -3.07
CA ALA A 129 0.27 2.43 -3.57
C ALA A 129 0.25 1.04 -2.93
N GLY A 130 1.22 0.71 -2.06
CA GLY A 130 1.34 -0.65 -1.52
C GLY A 130 1.23 -1.68 -2.63
N ASP A 131 0.36 -2.67 -2.43
CA ASP A 131 0.09 -3.73 -3.40
C ASP A 131 -1.14 -3.47 -4.29
N HIS A 132 -1.60 -2.22 -4.35
CA HIS A 132 -2.63 -1.84 -5.30
C HIS A 132 -2.10 -1.67 -6.72
N ILE A 133 -0.92 -1.06 -6.87
CA ILE A 133 -0.19 -0.94 -8.14
C ILE A 133 1.26 -1.32 -7.89
N MET A 134 1.77 -2.32 -8.62
CA MET A 134 3.14 -2.82 -8.52
C MET A 134 3.87 -2.62 -9.84
N ASN A 135 5.18 -2.38 -9.78
CA ASN A 135 6.02 -2.30 -10.97
C ASN A 135 6.72 -3.64 -11.23
N GLY A 136 6.63 -4.12 -12.47
CA GLY A 136 7.28 -5.36 -12.91
C GLY A 136 6.58 -6.65 -12.49
N SER A 137 5.45 -6.57 -11.78
CA SER A 137 4.66 -7.72 -11.34
C SER A 137 3.16 -7.46 -11.49
N THR A 138 2.37 -8.51 -11.35
CA THR A 138 0.91 -8.42 -11.37
C THR A 138 0.38 -8.61 -9.97
N VAL A 139 -0.44 -7.66 -9.51
CA VAL A 139 -1.10 -7.73 -8.20
C VAL A 139 -1.89 -9.03 -8.05
N VAL A 140 -1.67 -9.71 -6.93
CA VAL A 140 -2.39 -10.93 -6.57
C VAL A 140 -3.73 -10.55 -5.93
N ILE A 141 -4.82 -11.20 -6.37
CA ILE A 141 -6.15 -10.97 -5.83
C ILE A 141 -6.78 -12.34 -5.57
N VAL A 142 -6.88 -12.69 -4.30
CA VAL A 142 -7.35 -14.01 -3.86
C VAL A 142 -8.51 -13.85 -2.86
N PRO A 143 -9.68 -14.43 -3.15
CA PRO A 143 -10.75 -14.50 -2.17
C PRO A 143 -10.35 -15.33 -0.92
N PRO A 144 -10.90 -15.05 0.28
CA PRO A 144 -11.99 -14.09 0.54
C PRO A 144 -11.53 -12.63 0.70
N GLY A 145 -10.26 -12.34 1.03
CA GLY A 145 -9.77 -10.99 1.28
C GLY A 145 -9.71 -10.13 0.02
N GLY A 146 -9.41 -10.73 -1.14
CA GLY A 146 -9.31 -10.05 -2.43
C GLY A 146 -10.60 -10.10 -3.26
N ASN A 147 -10.87 -9.00 -4.00
CA ASN A 147 -12.02 -8.85 -4.88
C ASN A 147 -11.65 -8.11 -6.17
N MET A 148 -11.87 -8.73 -7.33
CA MET A 148 -11.47 -8.15 -8.62
C MET A 148 -12.34 -6.94 -9.02
N ALA A 149 -13.63 -6.93 -8.70
CA ALA A 149 -14.50 -5.81 -9.02
C ALA A 149 -14.12 -4.57 -8.21
N ASP A 150 -13.87 -4.75 -6.90
CA ASP A 150 -13.39 -3.69 -6.01
C ASP A 150 -12.01 -3.18 -6.47
N TYR A 151 -11.12 -4.07 -6.89
CA TYR A 151 -9.80 -3.71 -7.41
C TYR A 151 -9.89 -2.80 -8.64
N ILE A 152 -10.74 -3.14 -9.62
CA ILE A 152 -10.94 -2.32 -10.83
C ILE A 152 -11.58 -0.98 -10.48
N ALA A 153 -12.56 -0.97 -9.58
CA ALA A 153 -13.18 0.26 -9.11
C ALA A 153 -12.18 1.16 -8.38
N SER A 154 -11.35 0.59 -7.51
CA SER A 154 -10.29 1.31 -6.78
C SER A 154 -9.22 1.87 -7.70
N LEU A 155 -8.79 1.11 -8.72
CA LEU A 155 -7.87 1.61 -9.75
C LEU A 155 -8.45 2.84 -10.47
N THR A 156 -9.71 2.75 -10.88
CA THR A 156 -10.39 3.85 -11.59
C THR A 156 -10.53 5.08 -10.70
N ARG A 157 -10.81 4.89 -9.41
CA ARG A 157 -10.94 5.96 -8.44
C ARG A 157 -9.66 6.78 -8.26
N LEU A 158 -8.47 6.20 -8.40
CA LEU A 158 -7.21 6.95 -8.33
C LEU A 158 -7.14 8.06 -9.40
N LEU A 159 -7.90 7.94 -10.49
CA LEU A 159 -7.96 8.97 -11.54
C LEU A 159 -8.72 10.23 -11.14
N ASP A 160 -9.48 10.19 -10.03
CA ASP A 160 -10.21 11.35 -9.47
C ASP A 160 -9.28 12.28 -8.69
N TYR A 161 -8.04 11.84 -8.40
CA TYR A 161 -7.03 12.60 -7.67
C TYR A 161 -5.90 13.08 -8.62
N ASP A 162 -5.23 14.16 -8.24
CA ASP A 162 -4.05 14.68 -9.01
C ASP A 162 -2.79 13.86 -8.70
N VAL A 163 -2.81 12.58 -9.08
CA VAL A 163 -1.67 11.68 -8.91
C VAL A 163 -0.80 11.69 -10.16
N LYS A 164 0.46 12.07 -9.99
CA LYS A 164 1.50 12.08 -11.03
C LYS A 164 2.35 10.82 -11.01
N VAL A 165 2.83 10.46 -9.82
CA VAL A 165 3.79 9.38 -9.60
C VAL A 165 3.20 8.32 -8.68
N VAL A 166 3.43 7.05 -9.00
CA VAL A 166 3.12 5.92 -8.11
C VAL A 166 4.40 5.41 -7.46
N ALA A 167 4.40 5.35 -6.15
CA ALA A 167 5.41 4.71 -5.30
C ALA A 167 4.87 3.35 -4.83
N PRO A 168 5.20 2.24 -5.51
CA PRO A 168 4.62 0.93 -5.24
C PRO A 168 5.23 0.25 -4.02
N GLY A 169 4.52 -0.71 -3.42
CA GLY A 169 5.09 -1.60 -2.41
C GLY A 169 6.24 -2.44 -2.97
N HIS A 170 6.22 -2.78 -4.26
CA HIS A 170 7.26 -3.57 -4.92
C HIS A 170 7.65 -2.98 -6.27
N GLY A 171 8.97 -2.94 -6.54
CA GLY A 171 9.55 -2.45 -7.80
C GLY A 171 9.84 -0.96 -7.79
N GLU A 172 10.14 -0.41 -8.98
CA GLU A 172 10.54 0.98 -9.16
C GLU A 172 9.35 1.95 -9.20
N LEU A 173 9.60 3.24 -8.99
CA LEU A 173 8.60 4.29 -9.15
C LEU A 173 8.00 4.27 -10.56
N ILE A 174 6.71 4.60 -10.68
CA ILE A 174 5.98 4.67 -11.95
C ILE A 174 5.63 6.15 -12.21
N PRO A 175 6.20 6.80 -13.23
CA PRO A 175 6.07 8.23 -13.44
C PRO A 175 4.74 8.67 -14.09
N ASP A 176 3.91 7.74 -14.53
CA ASP A 176 2.60 7.99 -15.16
C ASP A 176 1.52 7.13 -14.52
N CYS A 177 0.89 7.65 -13.47
CA CYS A 177 -0.18 6.97 -12.77
C CYS A 177 -1.38 6.68 -13.69
N ARG A 178 -1.82 7.66 -14.47
CA ARG A 178 -2.99 7.51 -15.36
C ARG A 178 -2.78 6.41 -16.39
N GLY A 179 -1.63 6.45 -17.09
CA GLY A 179 -1.31 5.43 -18.11
C GLY A 179 -1.22 4.03 -17.52
N GLU A 180 -0.64 3.89 -16.31
CA GLU A 180 -0.54 2.59 -15.64
C GLU A 180 -1.91 2.07 -15.18
N VAL A 181 -2.76 2.91 -14.60
CA VAL A 181 -4.15 2.56 -14.24
C VAL A 181 -4.92 2.08 -15.46
N GLU A 182 -4.92 2.84 -16.55
CA GLU A 182 -5.63 2.48 -17.78
C GLU A 182 -5.12 1.14 -18.36
N LYS A 183 -3.82 0.90 -18.31
CA LYS A 183 -3.19 -0.35 -18.74
C LYS A 183 -3.65 -1.52 -17.87
N LEU A 184 -3.63 -1.37 -16.54
CA LEU A 184 -4.03 -2.41 -15.59
C LEU A 184 -5.52 -2.76 -15.73
N VAL A 185 -6.41 -1.77 -15.77
CA VAL A 185 -7.86 -1.99 -15.97
C VAL A 185 -8.11 -2.75 -17.27
N ARG A 186 -7.54 -2.28 -18.37
CA ARG A 186 -7.67 -2.97 -19.69
C ARG A 186 -7.16 -4.40 -19.64
N HIS A 187 -6.03 -4.64 -18.98
CA HIS A 187 -5.46 -5.99 -18.85
C HIS A 187 -6.40 -6.92 -18.06
N ARG A 188 -6.98 -6.46 -16.93
CA ARG A 188 -7.92 -7.26 -16.14
C ARG A 188 -9.18 -7.59 -16.91
N LEU A 189 -9.82 -6.62 -17.56
CA LEU A 189 -11.02 -6.82 -18.37
C LEU A 189 -10.77 -7.75 -19.56
N MET A 190 -9.63 -7.66 -20.24
CA MET A 190 -9.28 -8.59 -21.31
C MET A 190 -9.11 -10.03 -20.80
N ARG A 191 -8.55 -10.23 -19.61
CA ARG A 191 -8.42 -11.57 -19.04
C ARG A 191 -9.77 -12.14 -18.65
N GLU A 192 -10.65 -11.34 -18.06
CA GLU A 192 -12.02 -11.72 -17.73
C GLU A 192 -12.79 -12.15 -18.98
N ALA A 193 -12.75 -11.34 -20.04
CA ALA A 193 -13.40 -11.66 -21.30
C ALA A 193 -12.90 -12.97 -21.93
N LYS A 194 -11.60 -13.27 -21.82
CA LYS A 194 -11.03 -14.55 -22.29
C LYS A 194 -11.58 -15.75 -21.51
N VAL A 195 -11.69 -15.62 -20.17
CA VAL A 195 -12.24 -16.69 -19.32
C VAL A 195 -13.71 -16.90 -19.62
N ALA A 196 -14.51 -15.83 -19.71
CA ALA A 196 -15.93 -15.91 -20.08
C ALA A 196 -16.13 -16.60 -21.43
N SER A 197 -15.40 -16.17 -22.46
CA SER A 197 -15.47 -16.80 -23.80
C SER A 197 -15.08 -18.29 -23.80
N ALA A 198 -14.12 -18.68 -22.97
CA ALA A 198 -13.73 -20.09 -22.83
C ALA A 198 -14.83 -20.92 -22.17
N LEU A 199 -15.54 -20.38 -21.18
CA LEU A 199 -16.66 -21.05 -20.51
C LEU A 199 -17.87 -21.21 -21.44
N ASP A 200 -18.18 -20.19 -22.26
CA ASP A 200 -19.28 -20.25 -23.24
C ASP A 200 -19.03 -21.29 -24.33
N SER A 201 -17.79 -21.71 -24.54
CA SER A 201 -17.41 -22.72 -25.55
C SER A 201 -17.41 -24.15 -25.02
N VAL A 202 -17.69 -24.36 -23.74
CA VAL A 202 -17.81 -25.71 -23.14
C VAL A 202 -19.25 -26.19 -23.29
N PRO A 203 -19.51 -27.34 -23.94
CA PRO A 203 -20.86 -27.85 -24.18
C PRO A 203 -21.53 -28.35 -22.88
#